data_c837cfa647b0761de89d1440b1b20eb7
#
_entry.id   c837cfa647b0761de89d1440b1b20eb7
#
_cell.length_a   1.000
_cell.length_b   1.000
_cell.length_c   1.000
_cell.angle_alpha   90.00
_cell.angle_beta   90.00
_cell.angle_gamma   90.00
#
_symmetry.space_group_name_H-M   'P 1'
#
loop_
_entity.id
_entity.type
_entity.pdbx_description
1 polymer ?
#
loop_
_entity_poly.entity_id
_entity_poly.type
_entity_poly.pdbx_seq_one_letter_code
_entity_poly.pdbx_strand_id
1 'polypeptide(L)'
;MRTYKTLLCALLLSGFSLIQSQPVGTAITYQGELRQSGQPADGPFDFEIELFFSASGGLPVDVITVDDVTVAQGIFTLQLDFTDVPFEGDQTWLAIAVRPGSSTGGYTGLLPRQRITAVPYALNALSASMNAINSGAILDGEVTSVDVADNSLTAQDLATNAVGAAELANNAVDSAAIADGAVSSADIANDSITAQDLAGGSVGTAEIIPSQVQRRVSGTCPVGSFLTGIAENGSVICDLARVSTARTLDSAGVVGSSTSIAIRDSGLPVISYLDSTNVALKFYDCSNAACSAGTDRFLDSVDDVGLDTAIAIRDSGLPVISYYDFTNVDLKLYDCSNAACSAGTARTLDSAGSVGLDTAIAIRGNGLPVISYFDFTNNDLKLYDCSNADCSAGTARTLDSEGNVGFDTAIAIRDSGLPVISYFDNTNVALKLYDCSNVACSAGTARTLDSAGSVGLDTSIAIRDNGLPVISYFDTSNDDLKLYDCSNAACSAGTARTLDSAGSVGLDTSIAIRDNGLPVISYYDSTNDDLKVYDCSNAACSIGVARTLDSTGSVGFDTAIAIGDSGLPVISYYDDSNDDLKLFSCGNSRCEN
;
A
#
# COMPACT_ATOMS: atom_id res chain seq x y z
N MET A 1 -6.48 -62.70 46.35
CA MET A 1 -6.98 -62.56 47.72
C MET A 1 -6.84 -61.13 48.11
N ARG A 2 -7.93 -60.42 48.13
CA ARG A 2 -8.67 -59.90 49.31
C ARG A 2 -7.72 -59.09 50.21
N THR A 3 -7.91 -57.89 50.57
CA THR A 3 -9.03 -56.98 50.91
C THR A 3 -8.41 -56.00 51.89
N TYR A 4 -8.70 -54.86 52.10
CA TYR A 4 -9.76 -53.94 52.48
C TYR A 4 -9.18 -52.54 52.74
N LYS A 5 -9.86 -51.57 52.29
CA LYS A 5 -10.40 -50.35 52.89
C LYS A 5 -9.91 -49.96 54.26
N THR A 6 -9.47 -48.72 54.40
CA THR A 6 -9.94 -47.88 55.50
C THR A 6 -10.09 -46.45 55.07
N LEU A 7 -11.29 -45.97 55.22
CA LEU A 7 -11.76 -44.59 55.11
C LEU A 7 -11.37 -43.90 56.40
N LEU A 8 -10.71 -42.74 56.31
CA LEU A 8 -10.67 -41.81 57.43
C LEU A 8 -11.00 -40.39 56.93
N CYS A 9 -12.17 -39.97 57.39
CA CYS A 9 -12.70 -38.63 57.20
C CYS A 9 -11.99 -37.72 58.23
N ALA A 10 -11.38 -36.64 57.77
CA ALA A 10 -10.97 -35.55 58.67
C ALA A 10 -11.10 -34.21 57.93
N LEU A 11 -12.07 -33.49 58.39
CA LEU A 11 -12.25 -32.05 58.51
C LEU A 11 -11.62 -31.11 57.47
N LEU A 12 -12.53 -30.44 56.82
CA LEU A 12 -12.39 -29.15 56.17
C LEU A 12 -11.63 -28.13 57.05
N LEU A 13 -10.54 -27.65 56.52
CA LEU A 13 -10.08 -26.28 56.72
C LEU A 13 -9.97 -25.65 55.37
N SER A 14 -10.89 -24.74 55.10
CA SER A 14 -10.95 -23.88 53.94
C SER A 14 -9.68 -23.02 53.85
N GLY A 15 -8.69 -23.52 53.14
CA GLY A 15 -7.63 -22.69 52.64
C GLY A 15 -8.10 -22.02 51.34
N PHE A 16 -8.40 -20.75 51.40
CA PHE A 16 -8.46 -19.91 50.21
C PHE A 16 -7.09 -19.96 49.53
N SER A 17 -6.94 -20.82 48.54
CA SER A 17 -5.84 -20.68 47.60
C SER A 17 -6.14 -19.43 46.76
N LEU A 18 -5.40 -18.37 47.04
CA LEU A 18 -5.21 -17.30 46.11
C LEU A 18 -4.73 -17.95 44.81
N ILE A 19 -5.60 -17.98 43.82
CA ILE A 19 -5.20 -18.24 42.44
C ILE A 19 -4.33 -17.03 42.06
N GLN A 20 -3.04 -17.13 42.31
CA GLN A 20 -2.09 -16.25 41.65
C GLN A 20 -2.21 -16.56 40.14
N SER A 21 -2.78 -15.63 39.40
CA SER A 21 -2.63 -15.63 37.97
C SER A 21 -1.14 -15.62 37.68
N GLN A 22 -0.60 -16.71 37.13
CA GLN A 22 0.76 -16.67 36.60
C GLN A 22 0.80 -15.62 35.50
N PRO A 23 1.80 -14.75 35.48
CA PRO A 23 1.96 -13.84 34.35
C PRO A 23 2.06 -14.68 33.09
N VAL A 24 1.37 -14.24 32.04
CA VAL A 24 1.50 -14.83 30.72
C VAL A 24 2.97 -14.71 30.35
N GLY A 25 3.62 -15.85 30.08
CA GLY A 25 5.03 -15.84 29.70
C GLY A 25 5.26 -14.98 28.45
N THR A 26 6.40 -14.32 28.40
CA THR A 26 6.81 -13.48 27.25
C THR A 26 7.20 -14.30 26.04
N ALA A 27 7.33 -15.62 26.19
CA ALA A 27 7.73 -16.53 25.13
C ALA A 27 6.66 -16.67 24.04
N ILE A 28 7.08 -16.50 22.81
CA ILE A 28 6.27 -16.77 21.61
C ILE A 28 6.65 -18.13 21.01
N THR A 29 5.66 -18.85 20.50
CA THR A 29 5.90 -20.10 19.76
C THR A 29 6.03 -19.77 18.27
N TYR A 30 7.18 -20.08 17.69
CA TYR A 30 7.42 -19.97 16.26
C TYR A 30 7.50 -21.36 15.62
N GLN A 31 6.76 -21.58 14.54
CA GLN A 31 6.81 -22.80 13.75
C GLN A 31 7.17 -22.47 12.31
N GLY A 32 8.08 -23.25 11.73
CA GLY A 32 8.53 -23.07 10.36
C GLY A 32 8.80 -24.38 9.63
N GLU A 33 9.01 -24.25 8.31
CA GLU A 33 9.45 -25.35 7.47
C GLU A 33 10.91 -25.13 7.03
N LEU A 34 11.78 -26.09 7.28
CA LEU A 34 13.17 -26.09 6.86
C LEU A 34 13.38 -27.10 5.71
N ARG A 35 13.98 -26.62 4.64
CA ARG A 35 14.36 -27.46 3.49
C ARG A 35 15.86 -27.44 3.26
N GLN A 36 16.43 -28.59 3.04
CA GLN A 36 17.83 -28.74 2.67
C GLN A 36 17.91 -29.31 1.26
N SER A 37 18.55 -28.57 0.35
CA SER A 37 18.66 -28.95 -1.08
C SER A 37 17.29 -29.24 -1.74
N GLY A 38 16.26 -28.50 -1.36
CA GLY A 38 14.91 -28.63 -1.90
C GLY A 38 14.04 -29.73 -1.32
N GLN A 39 14.59 -30.55 -0.41
CA GLN A 39 13.85 -31.60 0.32
C GLN A 39 13.58 -31.15 1.77
N PRO A 40 12.50 -31.62 2.39
CA PRO A 40 12.30 -31.41 3.83
C PRO A 40 13.52 -31.85 4.62
N ALA A 41 13.99 -31.04 5.56
CA ALA A 41 15.11 -31.39 6.44
C ALA A 41 14.64 -32.34 7.55
N ASP A 42 15.52 -33.24 7.98
CA ASP A 42 15.28 -34.12 9.11
C ASP A 42 16.52 -34.19 10.02
N GLY A 43 16.32 -34.17 11.32
CA GLY A 43 17.38 -34.28 12.31
C GLY A 43 17.53 -33.02 13.19
N PRO A 44 18.58 -32.98 14.03
CA PRO A 44 18.85 -31.83 14.89
C PRO A 44 19.49 -30.68 14.10
N PHE A 45 19.04 -29.48 14.38
CA PHE A 45 19.58 -28.22 13.85
C PHE A 45 19.68 -27.20 14.97
N ASP A 46 20.70 -26.36 14.91
CA ASP A 46 20.83 -25.17 15.75
C ASP A 46 20.27 -23.96 15.00
N PHE A 47 19.53 -23.16 15.71
CA PHE A 47 18.91 -21.94 15.18
C PHE A 47 19.47 -20.73 15.92
N GLU A 48 19.75 -19.68 15.15
CA GLU A 48 20.03 -18.34 15.64
C GLU A 48 18.92 -17.42 15.14
N ILE A 49 18.22 -16.78 16.07
CA ILE A 49 17.09 -15.91 15.79
C ILE A 49 17.42 -14.51 16.29
N GLU A 50 17.40 -13.56 15.38
CA GLU A 50 17.66 -12.16 15.67
C GLU A 50 16.37 -11.35 15.52
N LEU A 51 16.08 -10.48 16.47
CA LEU A 51 14.94 -9.57 16.45
C LEU A 51 15.34 -8.21 15.92
N PHE A 52 14.50 -7.63 15.06
CA PHE A 52 14.74 -6.30 14.45
C PHE A 52 13.47 -5.46 14.46
N PHE A 53 13.64 -4.12 14.47
CA PHE A 53 12.56 -3.15 14.21
C PHE A 53 12.46 -2.72 12.74
N SER A 54 13.14 -3.39 11.82
CA SER A 54 13.13 -3.06 10.40
C SER A 54 13.12 -4.31 9.53
N ALA A 55 12.44 -4.25 8.38
CA ALA A 55 12.37 -5.34 7.42
C ALA A 55 13.72 -5.69 6.79
N SER A 56 14.65 -4.73 6.73
CA SER A 56 16.00 -4.90 6.16
C SER A 56 16.99 -3.94 6.80
N GLY A 57 18.28 -4.32 6.83
CA GLY A 57 19.33 -3.51 7.45
C GLY A 57 19.19 -3.41 8.99
N GLY A 58 19.92 -2.50 9.61
CA GLY A 58 19.94 -2.29 11.06
C GLY A 58 20.74 -3.34 11.84
N LEU A 59 20.91 -3.09 13.15
CA LEU A 59 21.47 -4.05 14.09
C LEU A 59 20.33 -4.82 14.78
N PRO A 60 20.54 -6.08 15.17
CA PRO A 60 19.55 -6.82 15.94
C PRO A 60 19.32 -6.15 17.30
N VAL A 61 18.07 -6.17 17.74
CA VAL A 61 17.67 -5.67 19.07
C VAL A 61 17.96 -6.73 20.13
N ASP A 62 17.77 -8.01 19.76
CA ASP A 62 18.05 -9.15 20.60
C ASP A 62 18.39 -10.37 19.72
N VAL A 63 19.11 -11.34 20.31
CA VAL A 63 19.57 -12.56 19.63
C VAL A 63 19.35 -13.76 20.52
N ILE A 64 18.62 -14.76 20.03
CA ILE A 64 18.39 -16.03 20.73
C ILE A 64 19.01 -17.16 19.92
N THR A 65 19.77 -18.03 20.59
CA THR A 65 20.23 -19.28 20.00
C THR A 65 19.50 -20.46 20.64
N VAL A 66 19.05 -21.39 19.81
CA VAL A 66 18.39 -22.62 20.27
C VAL A 66 19.09 -23.80 19.60
N ASP A 67 19.82 -24.53 20.37
CA ASP A 67 20.61 -25.66 19.89
C ASP A 67 19.78 -26.96 19.87
N ASP A 68 20.17 -27.90 19.01
CA ASP A 68 19.64 -29.26 18.92
C ASP A 68 18.13 -29.37 18.71
N VAL A 69 17.53 -28.40 18.00
CA VAL A 69 16.11 -28.43 17.65
C VAL A 69 15.83 -29.59 16.70
N THR A 70 14.91 -30.45 17.07
CA THR A 70 14.50 -31.56 16.19
C THR A 70 13.62 -31.02 15.05
N VAL A 71 14.12 -31.14 13.82
CA VAL A 71 13.35 -30.91 12.60
C VAL A 71 12.87 -32.26 12.08
N ALA A 72 11.55 -32.42 11.91
CA ALA A 72 10.94 -33.65 11.43
C ALA A 72 10.10 -33.37 10.18
N GLN A 73 10.42 -34.03 9.09
CA GLN A 73 9.78 -33.81 7.78
C GLN A 73 9.76 -32.31 7.38
N GLY A 74 10.85 -31.62 7.71
CA GLY A 74 10.99 -30.20 7.45
C GLY A 74 10.35 -29.28 8.49
N ILE A 75 9.54 -29.76 9.42
CA ILE A 75 8.84 -28.93 10.40
C ILE A 75 9.67 -28.81 11.69
N PHE A 76 9.79 -27.60 12.18
CA PHE A 76 10.39 -27.29 13.47
C PHE A 76 9.53 -26.31 14.27
N THR A 77 9.70 -26.31 15.58
CA THR A 77 9.01 -25.40 16.49
C THR A 77 10.02 -24.86 17.50
N LEU A 78 10.02 -23.53 17.68
CA LEU A 78 10.87 -22.82 18.62
C LEU A 78 10.02 -22.12 19.67
N GLN A 79 10.53 -22.06 20.90
CA GLN A 79 10.04 -21.16 21.94
C GLN A 79 11.02 -20.00 22.03
N LEU A 80 10.57 -18.80 21.68
CA LEU A 80 11.39 -17.60 21.64
C LEU A 80 10.96 -16.67 22.76
N ASP A 81 11.86 -16.39 23.69
CA ASP A 81 11.61 -15.50 24.82
C ASP A 81 12.57 -14.30 24.76
N PHE A 82 12.06 -13.18 24.29
CA PHE A 82 12.78 -11.91 24.21
C PHE A 82 12.51 -11.11 25.48
N THR A 83 13.02 -11.56 26.62
CA THR A 83 12.70 -11.05 27.97
C THR A 83 13.09 -9.60 28.20
N ASP A 84 14.10 -9.11 27.49
CA ASP A 84 14.64 -7.76 27.66
C ASP A 84 14.09 -6.75 26.62
N VAL A 85 13.20 -7.19 25.72
CA VAL A 85 12.64 -6.35 24.67
C VAL A 85 11.15 -6.12 24.91
N PRO A 86 10.71 -4.90 25.26
CA PRO A 86 9.29 -4.59 25.37
C PRO A 86 8.64 -4.58 23.98
N PHE A 87 7.65 -5.44 23.77
CA PHE A 87 6.79 -5.39 22.58
C PHE A 87 5.73 -4.29 22.76
N GLU A 88 6.12 -3.03 22.57
CA GLU A 88 5.26 -1.86 22.83
C GLU A 88 4.34 -1.48 21.65
N GLY A 89 4.19 -2.38 20.67
CA GLY A 89 3.31 -2.18 19.52
C GLY A 89 4.07 -1.80 18.24
N ASP A 90 5.37 -1.65 18.29
CA ASP A 90 6.20 -1.43 17.12
C ASP A 90 6.25 -2.65 16.20
N GLN A 91 6.41 -2.39 14.91
CA GLN A 91 6.59 -3.46 13.94
C GLN A 91 7.93 -4.15 14.17
N THR A 92 7.89 -5.47 14.29
CA THR A 92 9.08 -6.29 14.54
C THR A 92 9.24 -7.39 13.51
N TRP A 93 10.48 -7.78 13.24
CA TRP A 93 10.86 -8.80 12.28
C TRP A 93 11.88 -9.77 12.91
N LEU A 94 11.76 -11.04 12.52
CA LEU A 94 12.73 -12.08 12.85
C LEU A 94 13.64 -12.36 11.65
N ALA A 95 14.94 -12.30 11.85
CA ALA A 95 15.89 -12.97 10.98
C ALA A 95 16.20 -14.33 11.60
N ILE A 96 16.19 -15.36 10.78
CA ILE A 96 16.42 -16.74 11.21
C ILE A 96 17.64 -17.28 10.48
N ALA A 97 18.58 -17.80 11.20
CA ALA A 97 19.72 -18.52 10.63
C ALA A 97 19.81 -19.92 11.23
N VAL A 98 20.32 -20.86 10.47
CA VAL A 98 20.32 -22.28 10.81
C VAL A 98 21.65 -22.95 10.46
N ARG A 99 22.04 -23.92 11.26
CA ARG A 99 23.12 -24.86 10.91
C ARG A 99 22.75 -26.27 11.39
N PRO A 100 23.34 -27.34 10.83
CA PRO A 100 23.17 -28.68 11.37
C PRO A 100 23.69 -28.74 12.80
N GLY A 101 22.97 -29.37 13.75
CA GLY A 101 23.32 -29.44 15.17
C GLY A 101 24.67 -30.13 15.47
N SER A 102 25.21 -30.91 14.53
CA SER A 102 26.56 -31.46 14.61
C SER A 102 27.66 -30.49 14.11
N SER A 103 27.31 -29.32 13.63
CA SER A 103 28.23 -28.35 13.01
C SER A 103 28.67 -27.30 14.04
N THR A 104 29.96 -27.00 14.09
CA THR A 104 30.51 -25.83 14.80
C THR A 104 30.80 -24.64 13.87
N GLY A 105 30.38 -24.74 12.61
CA GLY A 105 30.51 -23.67 11.62
C GLY A 105 29.51 -22.53 11.81
N GLY A 106 29.64 -21.50 10.97
CA GLY A 106 28.70 -20.37 10.99
C GLY A 106 27.28 -20.78 10.58
N TYR A 107 26.30 -20.01 11.05
CA TYR A 107 24.90 -20.17 10.65
C TYR A 107 24.66 -19.71 9.21
N THR A 108 23.66 -20.29 8.57
CA THR A 108 23.18 -19.89 7.23
C THR A 108 21.86 -19.15 7.39
N GLY A 109 21.82 -17.90 6.99
CA GLY A 109 20.62 -17.06 7.10
C GLY A 109 19.51 -17.49 6.13
N LEU A 110 18.30 -17.55 6.62
CA LEU A 110 17.08 -17.81 5.86
C LEU A 110 16.42 -16.46 5.53
N LEU A 111 16.38 -16.10 4.27
CA LEU A 111 15.86 -14.81 3.81
C LEU A 111 14.48 -14.96 3.15
N PRO A 112 13.61 -13.93 3.23
CA PRO A 112 13.74 -12.64 3.92
C PRO A 112 13.42 -12.75 5.42
N ARG A 113 13.63 -11.65 6.19
CA ARG A 113 13.13 -11.54 7.56
C ARG A 113 11.62 -11.76 7.60
N GLN A 114 11.16 -12.42 8.66
CA GLN A 114 9.73 -12.68 8.87
C GLN A 114 9.14 -11.63 9.80
N ARG A 115 8.05 -11.00 9.38
CA ARG A 115 7.34 -10.03 10.21
C ARG A 115 6.58 -10.75 11.33
N ILE A 116 6.71 -10.28 12.57
CA ILE A 116 5.87 -10.72 13.67
C ILE A 116 4.51 -10.01 13.55
N THR A 117 3.43 -10.79 13.51
CA THR A 117 2.07 -10.27 13.52
C THR A 117 1.40 -10.59 14.85
N ALA A 118 0.67 -9.61 15.41
CA ALA A 118 -0.04 -9.78 16.66
C ALA A 118 -1.08 -10.92 16.57
N VAL A 119 -1.10 -11.79 17.56
CA VAL A 119 -2.17 -12.78 17.75
C VAL A 119 -3.29 -12.19 18.63
N PRO A 120 -4.56 -12.66 18.54
CA PRO A 120 -5.70 -12.07 19.24
C PRO A 120 -5.52 -11.89 20.75
N TYR A 121 -4.77 -12.79 21.41
CA TYR A 121 -4.47 -12.71 22.84
C TYR A 121 -3.54 -11.55 23.21
N ALA A 122 -2.57 -11.20 22.36
CA ALA A 122 -1.66 -10.09 22.59
C ALA A 122 -2.37 -8.73 22.46
N LEU A 123 -3.34 -8.62 21.56
CA LEU A 123 -4.20 -7.43 21.44
C LEU A 123 -5.09 -7.23 22.67
N ASN A 124 -5.53 -8.33 23.29
CA ASN A 124 -6.34 -8.25 24.51
C ASN A 124 -5.49 -7.88 25.74
N ALA A 125 -4.22 -8.31 25.80
CA ALA A 125 -3.29 -7.94 26.86
C ALA A 125 -2.90 -6.45 26.80
N LEU A 126 -2.77 -5.87 25.59
CA LEU A 126 -2.53 -4.43 25.43
C LEU A 126 -3.71 -3.57 25.90
N SER A 127 -4.93 -4.07 25.76
CA SER A 127 -6.13 -3.39 26.27
C SER A 127 -6.36 -3.56 27.77
N ALA A 128 -5.81 -4.61 28.38
CA ALA A 128 -5.94 -4.88 29.82
C ALA A 128 -4.99 -4.04 30.68
N SER A 129 -3.88 -3.55 30.15
CA SER A 129 -2.94 -2.71 30.91
C SER A 129 -3.38 -1.28 31.10
N MET A 130 -4.34 -0.76 30.31
CA MET A 130 -4.81 0.61 30.43
C MET A 130 -6.05 0.80 31.33
N ASN A 131 -6.81 -0.26 31.63
CA ASN A 131 -8.00 -0.19 32.49
C ASN A 131 -8.20 -1.52 33.23
N ALA A 132 -7.32 -1.81 34.19
CA ALA A 132 -7.39 -3.06 34.98
C ALA A 132 -8.68 -3.18 35.79
N ILE A 133 -9.33 -2.04 36.13
CA ILE A 133 -10.65 -1.99 36.76
C ILE A 133 -11.53 -1.06 35.90
N ASN A 134 -12.51 -1.62 35.25
CA ASN A 134 -13.53 -0.85 34.50
C ASN A 134 -14.87 -0.84 35.24
N SER A 135 -15.83 -0.07 34.76
CA SER A 135 -17.16 0.04 35.37
C SER A 135 -17.90 -1.30 35.52
N GLY A 136 -17.55 -2.32 34.74
CA GLY A 136 -18.11 -3.67 34.88
C GLY A 136 -17.47 -4.50 35.99
N ALA A 137 -16.34 -4.07 36.55
CA ALA A 137 -15.67 -4.71 37.66
C ALA A 137 -16.12 -4.16 39.03
N ILE A 138 -16.81 -3.01 39.04
CA ILE A 138 -17.45 -2.40 40.23
C ILE A 138 -18.95 -2.43 39.98
N LEU A 139 -19.69 -3.15 40.82
CA LEU A 139 -21.15 -3.20 40.74
C LEU A 139 -21.74 -1.82 41.08
N ASP A 140 -22.74 -1.39 40.31
CA ASP A 140 -23.42 -0.14 40.55
C ASP A 140 -23.98 -0.09 41.97
N GLY A 141 -23.62 0.96 42.72
CA GLY A 141 -24.06 1.18 44.09
C GLY A 141 -23.22 0.51 45.19
N GLU A 142 -22.16 -0.25 44.85
CA GLU A 142 -21.26 -0.88 45.82
C GLU A 142 -20.32 0.14 46.49
N VAL A 143 -19.99 1.25 45.81
CA VAL A 143 -19.22 2.35 46.39
C VAL A 143 -20.21 3.46 46.80
N THR A 144 -20.38 3.63 48.12
CA THR A 144 -21.26 4.62 48.68
C THR A 144 -20.48 5.74 49.35
N SER A 145 -21.16 6.81 49.78
CA SER A 145 -20.54 7.93 50.52
C SER A 145 -19.90 7.50 51.85
N VAL A 146 -20.25 6.32 52.39
CA VAL A 146 -19.66 5.77 53.62
C VAL A 146 -18.29 5.10 53.32
N ASP A 147 -18.10 4.70 52.09
CA ASP A 147 -16.86 4.02 51.63
C ASP A 147 -15.78 5.02 51.23
N VAL A 148 -16.15 6.28 51.09
CA VAL A 148 -15.28 7.41 50.74
C VAL A 148 -15.18 8.35 51.91
N ALA A 149 -14.03 8.36 52.63
CA ALA A 149 -13.82 9.24 53.76
C ALA A 149 -13.81 10.72 53.32
N ASP A 150 -14.32 11.61 54.20
CA ASP A 150 -14.29 13.04 53.94
C ASP A 150 -12.89 13.55 53.63
N ASN A 151 -12.74 14.30 52.54
CA ASN A 151 -11.48 14.84 52.02
C ASN A 151 -10.45 13.75 51.58
N SER A 152 -10.87 12.50 51.40
CA SER A 152 -9.98 11.43 50.89
C SER A 152 -9.80 11.47 49.38
N LEU A 153 -10.72 12.12 48.65
CA LEU A 153 -10.59 12.31 47.22
C LEU A 153 -9.89 13.63 46.93
N THR A 154 -8.78 13.55 46.26
CA THR A 154 -8.01 14.69 45.74
C THR A 154 -8.20 14.83 44.24
N ALA A 155 -7.67 15.89 43.65
CA ALA A 155 -7.71 16.09 42.21
C ALA A 155 -6.93 14.97 41.44
N GLN A 156 -6.03 14.24 42.11
CA GLN A 156 -5.30 13.11 41.53
C GLN A 156 -6.13 11.82 41.50
N ASP A 157 -7.14 11.72 42.34
CA ASP A 157 -8.01 10.55 42.48
C ASP A 157 -9.21 10.60 41.53
N LEU A 158 -9.50 11.77 41.00
CA LEU A 158 -10.58 12.00 40.06
C LEU A 158 -10.03 12.08 38.64
N ALA A 159 -10.47 11.16 37.79
CA ALA A 159 -10.15 11.25 36.37
C ALA A 159 -10.76 12.51 35.75
N THR A 160 -10.14 12.99 34.68
CA THR A 160 -10.70 14.09 33.89
C THR A 160 -12.14 13.75 33.50
N ASN A 161 -13.07 14.64 33.80
CA ASN A 161 -14.52 14.49 33.62
C ASN A 161 -15.20 13.43 34.51
N ALA A 162 -14.57 13.00 35.61
CA ALA A 162 -15.20 12.10 36.58
C ALA A 162 -16.39 12.75 37.33
N VAL A 163 -16.43 14.07 37.42
CA VAL A 163 -17.55 14.84 37.97
C VAL A 163 -18.11 15.67 36.82
N GLY A 164 -19.22 15.26 36.28
CA GLY A 164 -19.94 15.96 35.22
C GLY A 164 -21.13 16.76 35.77
N ALA A 165 -21.93 17.30 34.87
CA ALA A 165 -23.10 18.10 35.25
C ALA A 165 -24.20 17.29 35.97
N ALA A 166 -24.22 15.96 35.78
CA ALA A 166 -25.19 15.07 36.41
C ALA A 166 -24.84 14.77 37.88
N GLU A 167 -23.56 14.81 38.22
CA GLU A 167 -23.04 14.56 39.56
C GLU A 167 -23.08 15.81 40.46
N LEU A 168 -23.20 16.98 39.86
CA LEU A 168 -23.33 18.24 40.56
C LEU A 168 -24.82 18.64 40.62
N ALA A 169 -25.34 18.82 41.83
CA ALA A 169 -26.69 19.40 41.96
C ALA A 169 -26.74 20.81 41.32
N ASN A 170 -27.91 21.21 40.83
CA ASN A 170 -28.08 22.56 40.29
C ASN A 170 -27.64 23.61 41.32
N ASN A 171 -26.73 24.50 40.91
CA ASN A 171 -26.13 25.53 41.77
C ASN A 171 -25.17 24.99 42.85
N ALA A 172 -24.69 23.76 42.75
CA ALA A 172 -23.68 23.21 43.69
C ALA A 172 -22.34 23.97 43.58
N VAL A 173 -22.08 24.59 42.45
CA VAL A 173 -20.93 25.47 42.23
C VAL A 173 -21.46 26.86 41.91
N ASP A 174 -21.43 27.72 42.89
CA ASP A 174 -21.76 29.15 42.75
C ASP A 174 -20.50 30.02 42.81
N SER A 175 -20.67 31.31 42.69
CA SER A 175 -19.54 32.27 42.76
C SER A 175 -18.82 32.28 44.11
N ALA A 176 -19.46 31.79 45.20
CA ALA A 176 -18.81 31.66 46.50
C ALA A 176 -18.03 30.36 46.66
N ALA A 177 -18.40 29.35 45.87
CA ALA A 177 -17.66 28.06 45.80
C ALA A 177 -16.39 28.16 44.96
N ILE A 178 -16.26 29.18 44.11
CA ILE A 178 -15.08 29.45 43.29
C ILE A 178 -14.34 30.64 43.92
N ALA A 179 -13.22 30.38 44.58
CA ALA A 179 -12.38 31.45 45.10
C ALA A 179 -11.77 32.29 43.95
N ASP A 180 -11.57 33.61 44.23
CA ASP A 180 -10.94 34.51 43.27
C ASP A 180 -9.57 33.92 42.80
N GLY A 181 -9.41 33.78 41.49
CA GLY A 181 -8.22 33.21 40.89
C GLY A 181 -8.13 31.68 40.93
N ALA A 182 -9.14 30.96 41.45
CA ALA A 182 -9.18 29.49 41.48
C ALA A 182 -9.38 28.88 40.11
N VAL A 183 -9.98 29.61 39.18
CA VAL A 183 -10.08 29.20 37.77
C VAL A 183 -9.09 29.99 36.96
N SER A 184 -8.06 29.34 36.53
CA SER A 184 -7.03 29.90 35.63
C SER A 184 -7.30 29.48 34.18
N SER A 185 -6.53 30.04 33.24
CA SER A 185 -6.60 29.64 31.84
C SER A 185 -6.22 28.16 31.61
N ALA A 186 -5.48 27.55 32.55
CA ALA A 186 -5.16 26.12 32.47
C ALA A 186 -6.32 25.21 32.87
N ASP A 187 -7.30 25.76 33.60
CA ASP A 187 -8.46 25.01 34.10
C ASP A 187 -9.64 25.05 33.12
N ILE A 188 -9.54 25.89 32.09
CA ILE A 188 -10.54 26.01 31.04
C ILE A 188 -10.01 25.35 29.79
N ALA A 189 -10.57 24.19 29.43
CA ALA A 189 -10.17 23.50 28.19
C ALA A 189 -10.48 24.37 26.96
N ASN A 190 -9.64 24.24 25.95
CA ASN A 190 -9.92 24.91 24.67
C ASN A 190 -11.31 24.53 24.16
N ASP A 191 -12.04 25.50 23.64
CA ASP A 191 -13.39 25.38 23.10
C ASP A 191 -14.49 24.99 24.12
N SER A 192 -14.18 24.99 25.44
CA SER A 192 -15.16 24.70 26.48
C SER A 192 -16.08 25.88 26.79
N ILE A 193 -15.69 27.11 26.45
CA ILE A 193 -16.51 28.31 26.56
C ILE A 193 -17.03 28.66 25.17
N THR A 194 -18.33 28.50 24.99
CA THR A 194 -19.01 28.83 23.72
C THR A 194 -19.67 30.22 23.82
N ALA A 195 -20.17 30.75 22.71
CA ALA A 195 -20.89 32.02 22.70
C ALA A 195 -22.18 32.00 23.56
N GLN A 196 -22.71 30.82 23.89
CA GLN A 196 -23.89 30.64 24.74
C GLN A 196 -23.53 30.74 26.23
N ASP A 197 -22.29 30.48 26.59
CA ASP A 197 -21.79 30.51 27.97
C ASP A 197 -21.36 31.92 28.39
N LEU A 198 -21.24 32.83 27.44
CA LEU A 198 -20.86 34.21 27.64
C LEU A 198 -22.09 35.13 27.49
N ALA A 199 -22.43 35.86 28.53
CA ALA A 199 -23.47 36.90 28.43
C ALA A 199 -23.06 37.96 27.41
N GLY A 200 -24.01 38.51 26.67
CA GLY A 200 -23.75 39.58 25.71
C GLY A 200 -22.98 40.74 26.34
N GLY A 201 -21.78 41.03 25.83
CA GLY A 201 -20.89 42.06 26.32
C GLY A 201 -20.07 41.72 27.57
N SER A 202 -20.08 40.45 28.03
CA SER A 202 -19.26 39.99 29.16
C SER A 202 -17.77 39.94 28.89
N VAL A 203 -17.38 39.92 27.61
CA VAL A 203 -15.98 40.01 27.17
C VAL A 203 -15.83 41.27 26.34
N GLY A 204 -15.26 42.29 26.95
CA GLY A 204 -14.94 43.55 26.28
C GLY A 204 -13.49 43.64 25.84
N THR A 205 -13.10 44.82 25.38
CA THR A 205 -11.71 45.04 24.91
C THR A 205 -10.69 45.07 26.05
N ALA A 206 -11.17 45.27 27.31
CA ALA A 206 -10.30 45.27 28.48
C ALA A 206 -9.96 43.85 28.96
N GLU A 207 -10.84 42.89 28.71
CA GLU A 207 -10.67 41.50 29.09
C GLU A 207 -9.84 40.72 28.05
N ILE A 208 -9.68 41.26 26.84
CA ILE A 208 -8.87 40.71 25.79
C ILE A 208 -7.45 41.28 25.87
N ILE A 209 -6.50 40.48 26.30
CA ILE A 209 -5.08 40.87 26.22
C ILE A 209 -4.61 40.64 24.79
N PRO A 210 -4.36 41.67 23.96
CA PRO A 210 -4.07 41.54 22.52
C PRO A 210 -2.81 40.72 22.20
N SER A 211 -1.94 40.54 23.20
CA SER A 211 -0.70 39.73 23.02
C SER A 211 -0.93 38.25 23.35
N GLN A 212 -2.06 37.88 23.94
CA GLN A 212 -2.38 36.51 24.34
C GLN A 212 -3.54 35.91 23.54
N VAL A 213 -4.33 36.73 22.88
CA VAL A 213 -5.32 36.24 21.92
C VAL A 213 -4.62 36.01 20.60
N GLN A 214 -4.88 34.86 20.01
CA GLN A 214 -4.42 34.58 18.66
C GLN A 214 -4.77 35.77 17.76
N ARG A 215 -3.81 36.62 17.53
CA ARG A 215 -3.96 37.74 16.60
C ARG A 215 -4.38 37.11 15.27
N ARG A 216 -5.42 37.73 14.66
CA ARG A 216 -5.82 37.44 13.28
C ARG A 216 -4.62 36.92 12.51
N VAL A 217 -4.86 35.81 11.81
CA VAL A 217 -3.90 35.29 10.84
C VAL A 217 -3.09 36.44 10.27
N SER A 218 -1.83 36.55 10.64
CA SER A 218 -0.97 37.64 10.22
C SER A 218 -0.07 37.11 9.12
N GLY A 219 -0.26 37.67 7.94
CA GLY A 219 0.49 37.32 6.75
C GLY A 219 -0.43 36.95 5.61
N THR A 220 0.11 37.01 4.43
CA THR A 220 -0.48 36.49 3.20
C THR A 220 0.51 35.50 2.62
N CYS A 221 0.01 34.42 2.09
CA CYS A 221 0.86 33.51 1.35
C CYS A 221 1.46 34.23 0.14
N PRO A 222 2.75 34.00 -0.18
CA PRO A 222 3.35 34.48 -1.41
C PRO A 222 2.51 34.12 -2.64
N VAL A 223 2.59 34.93 -3.69
CA VAL A 223 1.90 34.60 -4.94
C VAL A 223 2.35 33.20 -5.41
N GLY A 224 1.40 32.33 -5.67
CA GLY A 224 1.66 30.95 -6.05
C GLY A 224 1.81 29.98 -4.85
N SER A 225 1.45 30.40 -3.64
CA SER A 225 1.36 29.50 -2.48
C SER A 225 -0.03 29.59 -1.81
N PHE A 226 -0.42 28.52 -1.14
CA PHE A 226 -1.69 28.43 -0.40
C PHE A 226 -1.46 28.17 1.08
N LEU A 227 -2.46 28.51 1.89
CA LEU A 227 -2.43 28.32 3.33
C LEU A 227 -2.57 26.83 3.67
N THR A 228 -1.55 26.24 4.29
CA THR A 228 -1.57 24.85 4.79
C THR A 228 -1.77 24.77 6.29
N GLY A 229 -1.56 25.87 7.00
CA GLY A 229 -1.76 25.93 8.44
C GLY A 229 -1.55 27.32 8.99
N ILE A 230 -1.84 27.47 10.29
CA ILE A 230 -1.56 28.67 11.05
C ILE A 230 -0.67 28.23 12.21
N ALA A 231 0.52 28.82 12.33
CA ALA A 231 1.41 28.57 13.45
C ALA A 231 0.82 29.12 14.75
N GLU A 232 1.30 28.64 15.91
CA GLU A 232 0.86 29.07 17.23
C GLU A 232 0.97 30.60 17.43
N ASN A 233 1.87 31.25 16.74
CA ASN A 233 2.06 32.72 16.79
C ASN A 233 1.11 33.49 15.85
N GLY A 234 0.20 32.79 15.13
CA GLY A 234 -0.72 33.39 14.17
C GLY A 234 -0.13 33.65 12.78
N SER A 235 1.15 33.35 12.53
CA SER A 235 1.72 33.46 11.20
C SER A 235 1.19 32.35 10.28
N VAL A 236 0.94 32.70 9.03
CA VAL A 236 0.49 31.72 8.03
C VAL A 236 1.65 30.76 7.70
N ILE A 237 1.34 29.48 7.70
CA ILE A 237 2.20 28.45 7.11
C ILE A 237 1.70 28.28 5.69
N CYS A 238 2.56 28.62 4.73
CA CYS A 238 2.22 28.54 3.32
C CYS A 238 3.04 27.47 2.66
N ASP A 239 2.41 26.63 1.88
CA ASP A 239 3.10 25.79 0.92
C ASP A 239 2.99 26.42 -0.47
N LEU A 240 4.00 26.21 -1.30
CA LEU A 240 3.89 26.58 -2.70
C LEU A 240 2.67 25.88 -3.27
N ALA A 241 1.77 26.63 -3.91
CA ALA A 241 0.79 26.02 -4.77
C ALA A 241 1.58 25.19 -5.79
N ARG A 242 1.57 23.89 -5.61
CA ARG A 242 2.02 23.00 -6.66
C ARG A 242 0.95 23.15 -7.74
N VAL A 243 1.25 23.98 -8.74
CA VAL A 243 0.36 24.10 -9.90
C VAL A 243 0.43 22.79 -10.64
N SER A 244 -0.71 22.22 -10.92
CA SER A 244 -0.79 21.09 -11.84
C SER A 244 -0.18 21.51 -13.18
N THR A 245 0.76 20.75 -13.71
CA THR A 245 1.55 21.20 -14.86
C THR A 245 1.82 20.06 -15.83
N ALA A 246 1.46 20.29 -17.10
CA ALA A 246 1.95 19.50 -18.22
C ALA A 246 3.37 19.94 -18.61
N ARG A 247 4.24 19.00 -18.93
CA ARG A 247 5.64 19.24 -19.32
C ARG A 247 6.05 18.26 -20.42
N THR A 248 6.72 18.77 -21.43
CA THR A 248 7.46 17.92 -22.35
C THR A 248 8.74 17.45 -21.69
N LEU A 249 9.00 16.16 -21.68
CA LEU A 249 10.19 15.54 -21.12
C LEU A 249 11.23 15.22 -22.18
N ASP A 250 10.78 14.65 -23.30
CA ASP A 250 11.61 14.33 -24.46
C ASP A 250 10.89 14.75 -25.73
N SER A 251 11.60 15.42 -26.64
CA SER A 251 11.12 15.90 -27.93
C SER A 251 12.14 15.62 -29.05
N ALA A 252 13.01 14.64 -28.83
CA ALA A 252 14.08 14.32 -29.78
C ALA A 252 13.62 13.29 -30.82
N GLY A 253 12.66 13.63 -31.65
CA GLY A 253 12.06 12.76 -32.68
C GLY A 253 10.64 12.34 -32.30
N VAL A 254 10.16 11.20 -32.82
CA VAL A 254 8.87 10.60 -32.43
C VAL A 254 9.12 9.75 -31.19
N VAL A 255 8.79 10.26 -30.01
CA VAL A 255 9.15 9.66 -28.71
C VAL A 255 8.00 9.71 -27.72
N GLY A 256 7.87 8.70 -26.87
CA GLY A 256 6.91 8.73 -25.75
C GLY A 256 5.71 7.82 -25.90
N SER A 257 5.53 7.14 -27.04
CA SER A 257 4.49 6.10 -27.15
C SER A 257 4.83 4.89 -26.28
N SER A 258 3.84 4.06 -25.97
CA SER A 258 3.94 2.90 -25.06
C SER A 258 4.59 3.28 -23.72
N THR A 259 4.23 4.44 -23.16
CA THR A 259 4.86 4.92 -21.93
C THR A 259 4.38 4.18 -20.68
N SER A 260 5.29 3.95 -19.74
CA SER A 260 4.98 3.40 -18.42
C SER A 260 5.78 4.13 -17.35
N ILE A 261 5.16 4.39 -16.19
CA ILE A 261 5.74 5.19 -15.11
C ILE A 261 5.79 4.42 -13.79
N ALA A 262 6.89 4.59 -13.06
CA ALA A 262 7.01 4.09 -11.68
C ALA A 262 7.66 5.15 -10.78
N ILE A 263 7.38 5.08 -9.48
CA ILE A 263 8.00 5.94 -8.47
C ILE A 263 9.03 5.13 -7.69
N ARG A 264 10.26 5.63 -7.62
CA ARG A 264 11.32 5.03 -6.81
C ARG A 264 11.12 5.32 -5.32
N ASP A 265 11.76 4.56 -4.44
CA ASP A 265 11.78 4.80 -2.98
C ASP A 265 12.27 6.21 -2.60
N SER A 266 12.98 6.88 -3.51
CA SER A 266 13.40 8.28 -3.37
C SER A 266 12.31 9.30 -3.70
N GLY A 267 11.10 8.86 -4.07
CA GLY A 267 9.99 9.70 -4.53
C GLY A 267 10.15 10.27 -5.94
N LEU A 268 11.16 9.83 -6.68
CA LEU A 268 11.43 10.33 -8.04
C LEU A 268 10.78 9.45 -9.09
N PRO A 269 10.00 10.03 -10.02
CA PRO A 269 9.44 9.29 -11.14
C PRO A 269 10.54 8.79 -12.09
N VAL A 270 10.30 7.63 -12.68
CA VAL A 270 11.03 7.08 -13.81
C VAL A 270 10.05 6.57 -14.85
N ILE A 271 10.39 6.72 -16.12
CA ILE A 271 9.48 6.43 -17.21
C ILE A 271 10.22 5.60 -18.26
N SER A 272 9.63 4.49 -18.69
CA SER A 272 10.04 3.77 -19.89
C SER A 272 9.13 4.14 -21.03
N TYR A 273 9.64 4.21 -22.26
CA TYR A 273 8.89 4.59 -23.45
C TYR A 273 9.59 4.15 -24.72
N LEU A 274 8.83 4.11 -25.82
CA LEU A 274 9.35 3.85 -27.14
C LEU A 274 9.86 5.14 -27.78
N ASP A 275 11.04 5.08 -28.36
CA ASP A 275 11.54 6.02 -29.38
C ASP A 275 11.25 5.44 -30.75
N SER A 276 10.17 5.87 -31.39
CA SER A 276 9.75 5.37 -32.71
C SER A 276 10.66 5.84 -33.86
N THR A 277 11.41 6.94 -33.65
CA THR A 277 12.41 7.41 -34.63
C THR A 277 13.59 6.46 -34.75
N ASN A 278 14.08 5.96 -33.60
CA ASN A 278 15.22 5.05 -33.52
C ASN A 278 14.78 3.59 -33.29
N VAL A 279 13.48 3.36 -33.14
CA VAL A 279 12.84 2.05 -32.83
C VAL A 279 13.53 1.39 -31.65
N ALA A 280 13.61 2.12 -30.52
CA ALA A 280 14.43 1.77 -29.38
C ALA A 280 13.70 1.96 -28.06
N LEU A 281 14.03 1.12 -27.06
CA LEU A 281 13.60 1.34 -25.68
C LEU A 281 14.38 2.49 -25.08
N LYS A 282 13.65 3.51 -24.61
CA LYS A 282 14.21 4.65 -23.85
C LYS A 282 13.70 4.67 -22.41
N PHE A 283 14.41 5.43 -21.60
CA PHE A 283 14.12 5.63 -20.19
C PHE A 283 14.37 7.08 -19.83
N TYR A 284 13.44 7.70 -19.11
CA TYR A 284 13.59 9.03 -18.56
C TYR A 284 13.74 8.98 -17.04
N ASP A 285 14.82 9.56 -16.52
CA ASP A 285 15.17 9.63 -15.11
C ASP A 285 14.89 11.03 -14.57
N CYS A 286 13.80 11.21 -13.83
CA CYS A 286 13.44 12.49 -13.23
C CYS A 286 14.38 12.85 -12.08
N SER A 287 14.88 14.09 -12.06
CA SER A 287 15.78 14.62 -11.02
C SER A 287 15.03 15.16 -9.79
N ASN A 288 13.73 15.31 -9.86
CA ASN A 288 12.86 15.74 -8.76
C ASN A 288 11.43 15.20 -8.94
N ALA A 289 10.65 15.22 -7.86
CA ALA A 289 9.30 14.62 -7.83
C ALA A 289 8.30 15.24 -8.82
N ALA A 290 8.50 16.51 -9.21
CA ALA A 290 7.67 17.16 -10.25
C ALA A 290 8.18 16.92 -11.67
N CYS A 291 9.27 16.19 -11.82
CA CYS A 291 9.96 15.92 -13.08
C CYS A 291 10.23 17.18 -13.94
N SER A 292 10.55 18.32 -13.27
CA SER A 292 10.87 19.56 -13.96
C SER A 292 12.27 19.55 -14.59
N ALA A 293 13.05 18.55 -14.32
CA ALA A 293 14.33 18.23 -14.91
C ALA A 293 14.58 16.72 -14.84
N GLY A 294 15.31 16.19 -15.78
CA GLY A 294 15.66 14.77 -15.84
C GLY A 294 16.68 14.48 -16.94
N THR A 295 16.88 13.21 -17.21
CA THR A 295 17.79 12.74 -18.26
C THR A 295 17.19 11.55 -18.98
N ASP A 296 17.07 11.64 -20.28
CA ASP A 296 16.69 10.52 -21.14
C ASP A 296 17.91 9.64 -21.48
N ARG A 297 17.65 8.37 -21.79
CA ARG A 297 18.67 7.38 -22.14
C ARG A 297 18.10 6.31 -23.05
N PHE A 298 18.89 5.87 -24.02
CA PHE A 298 18.66 4.61 -24.69
C PHE A 298 19.03 3.45 -23.75
N LEU A 299 18.15 2.49 -23.58
CA LEU A 299 18.41 1.27 -22.83
C LEU A 299 18.74 0.09 -23.76
N ASP A 300 17.88 -0.12 -24.75
CA ASP A 300 18.08 -1.12 -25.80
C ASP A 300 17.78 -0.46 -27.15
N SER A 301 18.70 -0.58 -28.08
CA SER A 301 18.59 -0.06 -29.44
C SER A 301 19.15 -1.08 -30.45
N VAL A 302 19.18 -2.34 -30.03
CA VAL A 302 19.53 -3.45 -30.90
C VAL A 302 18.24 -4.00 -31.46
N ASP A 303 18.09 -3.93 -32.78
CA ASP A 303 16.85 -4.26 -33.48
C ASP A 303 15.70 -3.28 -33.18
N ASP A 304 14.48 -3.55 -33.68
CA ASP A 304 13.29 -2.75 -33.41
C ASP A 304 12.68 -3.19 -32.07
N VAL A 305 12.93 -2.47 -30.99
CA VAL A 305 12.58 -2.84 -29.63
C VAL A 305 11.90 -1.70 -28.87
N GLY A 306 11.21 -2.04 -27.77
CA GLY A 306 10.66 -1.03 -26.84
C GLY A 306 9.18 -0.76 -27.02
N LEU A 307 8.46 -1.56 -27.81
CA LEU A 307 7.00 -1.48 -27.88
C LEU A 307 6.39 -2.09 -26.60
N ASP A 308 5.22 -1.62 -26.19
CA ASP A 308 4.44 -2.10 -25.03
C ASP A 308 5.30 -2.19 -23.76
N THR A 309 6.01 -1.10 -23.41
CA THR A 309 6.88 -1.13 -22.25
C THR A 309 6.10 -1.12 -20.94
N ALA A 310 6.55 -1.87 -19.95
CA ALA A 310 6.06 -1.77 -18.57
C ALA A 310 7.24 -1.74 -17.58
N ILE A 311 7.17 -0.82 -16.61
CA ILE A 311 8.25 -0.59 -15.63
C ILE A 311 7.80 -0.91 -14.22
N ALA A 312 8.68 -1.54 -13.45
CA ALA A 312 8.49 -1.73 -12.01
C ALA A 312 9.79 -1.44 -11.25
N ILE A 313 9.66 -1.07 -9.98
CA ILE A 313 10.80 -0.86 -9.07
C ILE A 313 10.90 -2.04 -8.12
N ARG A 314 12.05 -2.70 -8.08
CA ARG A 314 12.32 -3.79 -7.13
C ARG A 314 12.57 -3.24 -5.72
N ASP A 315 12.46 -4.10 -4.70
CA ASP A 315 12.79 -3.78 -3.30
C ASP A 315 14.23 -3.25 -3.13
N SER A 316 15.10 -3.51 -4.09
CA SER A 316 16.45 -2.96 -4.15
C SER A 316 16.52 -1.50 -4.64
N GLY A 317 15.38 -0.91 -5.03
CA GLY A 317 15.30 0.42 -5.64
C GLY A 317 15.72 0.45 -7.12
N LEU A 318 15.97 -0.72 -7.75
CA LEU A 318 16.41 -0.80 -9.13
C LEU A 318 15.21 -0.98 -10.07
N PRO A 319 15.12 -0.20 -11.16
CA PRO A 319 14.11 -0.40 -12.18
C PRO A 319 14.32 -1.71 -12.94
N VAL A 320 13.22 -2.31 -13.36
CA VAL A 320 13.16 -3.42 -14.30
C VAL A 320 12.03 -3.15 -15.28
N ILE A 321 12.28 -3.40 -16.56
CA ILE A 321 11.36 -3.01 -17.64
C ILE A 321 11.14 -4.22 -18.54
N SER A 322 9.87 -4.63 -18.72
CA SER A 322 9.49 -5.57 -19.77
C SER A 322 9.11 -4.80 -21.02
N TYR A 323 9.36 -5.39 -22.20
CA TYR A 323 9.05 -4.77 -23.48
C TYR A 323 9.02 -5.81 -24.60
N TYR A 324 8.40 -5.46 -25.70
CA TYR A 324 8.32 -6.28 -26.89
C TYR A 324 9.46 -5.95 -27.86
N ASP A 325 10.09 -7.00 -28.41
CA ASP A 325 11.06 -6.95 -29.51
C ASP A 325 10.31 -7.23 -30.81
N PHE A 326 10.08 -6.21 -31.62
CA PHE A 326 9.30 -6.33 -32.85
C PHE A 326 10.05 -7.08 -33.96
N THR A 327 11.39 -7.00 -33.98
CA THR A 327 12.21 -7.70 -34.99
C THR A 327 12.22 -9.20 -34.75
N ASN A 328 12.42 -9.63 -33.51
CA ASN A 328 12.52 -11.03 -33.15
C ASN A 328 11.18 -11.62 -32.69
N VAL A 329 10.18 -10.77 -32.49
CA VAL A 329 8.83 -11.07 -31.99
C VAL A 329 8.85 -11.75 -30.62
N ASP A 330 9.75 -11.28 -29.75
CA ASP A 330 10.08 -11.87 -28.45
C ASP A 330 9.66 -10.99 -27.27
N LEU A 331 9.35 -11.63 -26.14
CA LEU A 331 9.29 -10.93 -24.85
C LEU A 331 10.71 -10.67 -24.35
N LYS A 332 11.01 -9.40 -24.08
CA LYS A 332 12.30 -8.98 -23.48
C LYS A 332 12.12 -8.29 -22.13
N LEU A 333 13.23 -8.23 -21.40
CA LEU A 333 13.34 -7.49 -20.15
C LEU A 333 14.67 -6.75 -20.11
N TYR A 334 14.64 -5.50 -19.67
CA TYR A 334 15.84 -4.74 -19.33
C TYR A 334 16.01 -4.67 -17.81
N ASP A 335 17.12 -5.21 -17.32
CA ASP A 335 17.50 -5.24 -15.91
C ASP A 335 18.49 -4.12 -15.60
N CYS A 336 18.01 -3.04 -14.94
CA CYS A 336 18.85 -1.91 -14.55
C CYS A 336 19.80 -2.31 -13.42
N SER A 337 21.10 -2.03 -13.56
CA SER A 337 22.11 -2.30 -12.53
C SER A 337 22.30 -1.18 -11.52
N ASN A 338 21.63 -0.05 -11.70
CA ASN A 338 21.58 1.07 -10.75
C ASN A 338 20.25 1.83 -10.88
N ALA A 339 19.90 2.61 -9.86
CA ALA A 339 18.61 3.31 -9.79
C ALA A 339 18.38 4.31 -10.94
N ALA A 340 19.43 4.93 -11.48
CA ALA A 340 19.36 5.83 -12.63
C ALA A 340 19.27 5.07 -13.97
N CYS A 341 19.33 3.75 -13.97
CA CYS A 341 19.36 2.90 -15.15
C CYS A 341 20.42 3.32 -16.20
N SER A 342 21.56 3.87 -15.73
CA SER A 342 22.68 4.27 -16.63
C SER A 342 23.49 3.07 -17.13
N ALA A 343 23.25 1.90 -16.61
CA ALA A 343 23.75 0.62 -17.03
C ALA A 343 22.75 -0.49 -16.70
N GLY A 344 22.72 -1.53 -17.49
CA GLY A 344 21.82 -2.67 -17.31
C GLY A 344 22.08 -3.76 -18.32
N THR A 345 21.20 -4.75 -18.39
CA THR A 345 21.31 -5.89 -19.29
C THR A 345 19.94 -6.19 -19.92
N ALA A 346 19.89 -6.18 -21.24
CA ALA A 346 18.75 -6.67 -22.00
C ALA A 346 18.76 -8.21 -22.04
N ARG A 347 17.60 -8.82 -21.87
CA ARG A 347 17.42 -10.29 -21.88
C ARG A 347 16.17 -10.66 -22.66
N THR A 348 16.27 -11.67 -23.49
CA THR A 348 15.11 -12.35 -24.04
C THR A 348 14.57 -13.34 -23.01
N LEU A 349 13.29 -13.22 -22.68
CA LEU A 349 12.62 -14.06 -21.69
C LEU A 349 11.86 -15.21 -22.34
N ASP A 350 11.08 -14.92 -23.37
CA ASP A 350 10.34 -15.92 -24.15
C ASP A 350 10.51 -15.60 -25.65
N SER A 351 10.83 -16.61 -26.44
CA SER A 351 11.01 -16.55 -27.89
C SER A 351 10.29 -17.71 -28.59
N ALA A 352 9.30 -18.28 -27.92
CA ALA A 352 8.55 -19.42 -28.47
C ALA A 352 7.40 -18.96 -29.37
N GLY A 353 7.70 -18.34 -30.49
CA GLY A 353 6.76 -17.75 -31.44
C GLY A 353 6.71 -16.22 -31.32
N SER A 354 5.63 -15.58 -31.78
CA SER A 354 5.40 -14.15 -31.57
C SER A 354 4.77 -13.96 -30.19
N VAL A 355 5.57 -13.52 -29.22
CA VAL A 355 5.21 -13.47 -27.80
C VAL A 355 5.70 -12.16 -27.16
N GLY A 356 4.97 -11.62 -26.21
CA GLY A 356 5.42 -10.44 -25.43
C GLY A 356 4.70 -9.14 -25.75
N LEU A 357 3.69 -9.15 -26.63
CA LEU A 357 2.80 -7.99 -26.82
C LEU A 357 1.99 -7.69 -25.55
N ASP A 358 1.57 -6.46 -25.39
CA ASP A 358 0.76 -5.98 -24.27
C ASP A 358 1.36 -6.40 -22.91
N THR A 359 2.69 -6.29 -22.76
CA THR A 359 3.37 -6.77 -21.55
C THR A 359 3.09 -5.88 -20.33
N ALA A 360 2.87 -6.50 -19.17
CA ALA A 360 2.79 -5.82 -17.88
C ALA A 360 3.66 -6.52 -16.83
N ILE A 361 4.28 -5.77 -15.93
CA ILE A 361 5.24 -6.27 -14.95
C ILE A 361 4.86 -5.87 -13.54
N ALA A 362 5.02 -6.79 -12.60
CA ALA A 362 4.88 -6.52 -11.16
C ALA A 362 6.00 -7.18 -10.35
N ILE A 363 6.29 -6.63 -9.18
CA ILE A 363 7.28 -7.22 -8.26
C ILE A 363 6.53 -7.89 -7.12
N ARG A 364 6.83 -9.17 -6.91
CA ARG A 364 6.26 -9.95 -5.80
C ARG A 364 6.93 -9.59 -4.48
N GLY A 365 6.27 -9.88 -3.35
CA GLY A 365 6.81 -9.63 -2.01
C GLY A 365 8.13 -10.35 -1.67
N ASN A 366 8.62 -11.23 -2.56
CA ASN A 366 9.95 -11.84 -2.48
C ASN A 366 10.99 -11.13 -3.38
N GLY A 367 10.63 -9.96 -3.95
CA GLY A 367 11.49 -9.16 -4.82
C GLY A 367 11.68 -9.70 -6.24
N LEU A 368 10.94 -10.75 -6.64
CA LEU A 368 11.07 -11.34 -7.98
C LEU A 368 10.05 -10.76 -8.94
N PRO A 369 10.47 -10.38 -10.18
CA PRO A 369 9.54 -9.93 -11.20
C PRO A 369 8.61 -11.06 -11.66
N VAL A 370 7.42 -10.68 -12.07
CA VAL A 370 6.46 -11.51 -12.78
C VAL A 370 5.84 -10.65 -13.88
N ILE A 371 5.75 -11.21 -15.09
CA ILE A 371 5.33 -10.48 -16.29
C ILE A 371 4.15 -11.22 -16.91
N SER A 372 3.04 -10.54 -17.15
CA SER A 372 1.98 -11.03 -18.02
C SER A 372 2.16 -10.47 -19.42
N TYR A 373 1.76 -11.21 -20.45
CA TYR A 373 1.92 -10.84 -21.86
C TYR A 373 1.00 -11.63 -22.75
N PHE A 374 0.77 -11.13 -23.94
CA PHE A 374 0.01 -11.80 -24.99
C PHE A 374 0.92 -12.65 -25.89
N ASP A 375 0.50 -13.87 -26.17
CA ASP A 375 1.09 -14.78 -27.15
C ASP A 375 0.28 -14.69 -28.45
N PHE A 376 0.78 -13.91 -29.41
CA PHE A 376 0.12 -13.70 -30.69
C PHE A 376 0.09 -14.97 -31.56
N THR A 377 1.07 -15.87 -31.38
CA THR A 377 1.14 -17.12 -32.16
C THR A 377 0.00 -18.06 -31.80
N ASN A 378 -0.31 -18.17 -30.50
CA ASN A 378 -1.32 -19.09 -30.00
C ASN A 378 -2.62 -18.37 -29.62
N ASN A 379 -2.62 -17.05 -29.56
CA ASN A 379 -3.68 -16.19 -29.06
C ASN A 379 -4.03 -16.46 -27.59
N ASP A 380 -3.02 -16.63 -26.76
CA ASP A 380 -3.11 -17.03 -25.37
C ASP A 380 -2.65 -15.90 -24.43
N LEU A 381 -3.26 -15.85 -23.23
CA LEU A 381 -2.67 -15.14 -22.11
C LEU A 381 -1.51 -15.94 -21.53
N LYS A 382 -0.32 -15.34 -21.45
CA LYS A 382 0.86 -15.95 -20.83
C LYS A 382 1.39 -15.14 -19.65
N LEU A 383 2.22 -15.82 -18.87
CA LEU A 383 2.96 -15.23 -17.75
C LEU A 383 4.39 -15.77 -17.74
N TYR A 384 5.36 -14.89 -17.54
CA TYR A 384 6.74 -15.26 -17.25
C TYR A 384 7.02 -15.09 -15.75
N ASP A 385 7.39 -16.20 -15.11
CA ASP A 385 7.69 -16.29 -13.68
C ASP A 385 9.21 -16.28 -13.48
N CYS A 386 9.79 -15.13 -13.11
CA CYS A 386 11.21 -15.00 -12.85
C CYS A 386 11.62 -15.78 -11.60
N SER A 387 12.69 -16.58 -11.71
CA SER A 387 13.22 -17.38 -10.61
C SER A 387 14.25 -16.62 -9.75
N ASN A 388 14.72 -15.47 -10.22
CA ASN A 388 15.66 -14.58 -9.55
C ASN A 388 15.34 -13.11 -9.87
N ALA A 389 15.92 -12.20 -9.09
CA ALA A 389 15.59 -10.78 -9.16
C ALA A 389 16.01 -10.10 -10.48
N ASP A 390 17.09 -10.56 -11.13
CA ASP A 390 17.54 -10.06 -12.43
C ASP A 390 16.86 -10.75 -13.62
N CYS A 391 15.93 -11.66 -13.34
CA CYS A 391 15.19 -12.44 -14.33
C CYS A 391 16.07 -13.17 -15.36
N SER A 392 17.32 -13.53 -14.99
CA SER A 392 18.21 -14.33 -15.84
C SER A 392 17.76 -15.79 -15.97
N ALA A 393 16.80 -16.21 -15.16
CA ALA A 393 16.12 -17.49 -15.23
C ALA A 393 14.64 -17.33 -14.83
N GLY A 394 13.79 -18.12 -15.48
CA GLY A 394 12.36 -18.09 -15.21
C GLY A 394 11.62 -19.18 -15.98
N THR A 395 10.31 -19.10 -15.95
CA THR A 395 9.43 -20.08 -16.62
C THR A 395 8.25 -19.37 -17.28
N ALA A 396 8.12 -19.51 -18.57
CA ALA A 396 6.93 -19.11 -19.32
C ALA A 396 5.78 -20.10 -19.07
N ARG A 397 4.57 -19.59 -18.88
CA ARG A 397 3.36 -20.39 -18.65
C ARG A 397 2.19 -19.82 -19.44
N THR A 398 1.42 -20.67 -20.08
CA THR A 398 0.10 -20.30 -20.58
C THR A 398 -0.89 -20.32 -19.42
N LEU A 399 -1.62 -19.23 -19.24
CA LEU A 399 -2.61 -19.09 -18.18
C LEU A 399 -4.02 -19.34 -18.69
N ASP A 400 -4.39 -18.74 -19.82
CA ASP A 400 -5.67 -18.92 -20.47
C ASP A 400 -5.45 -19.12 -21.97
N SER A 401 -6.08 -20.13 -22.55
CA SER A 401 -6.02 -20.50 -23.96
C SER A 401 -7.41 -20.80 -24.52
N GLU A 402 -8.46 -20.33 -23.83
CA GLU A 402 -9.83 -20.53 -24.29
C GLU A 402 -10.25 -19.43 -25.27
N GLY A 403 -9.80 -19.55 -26.51
CA GLY A 403 -10.07 -18.60 -27.59
C GLY A 403 -8.91 -17.63 -27.85
N ASN A 404 -9.22 -16.44 -28.34
CA ASN A 404 -8.26 -15.37 -28.54
C ASN A 404 -8.28 -14.44 -27.32
N VAL A 405 -7.37 -14.65 -26.37
CA VAL A 405 -7.42 -14.07 -25.02
C VAL A 405 -6.05 -13.52 -24.60
N GLY A 406 -6.01 -12.50 -23.76
CA GLY A 406 -4.77 -11.99 -23.19
C GLY A 406 -4.32 -10.65 -23.76
N PHE A 407 -5.13 -9.99 -24.58
CA PHE A 407 -4.85 -8.61 -25.01
C PHE A 407 -4.93 -7.63 -23.86
N ASP A 408 -4.19 -6.53 -23.98
CA ASP A 408 -4.18 -5.41 -23.02
C ASP A 408 -4.04 -5.91 -21.59
N THR A 409 -3.11 -6.84 -21.36
CA THR A 409 -2.96 -7.46 -20.03
C THR A 409 -2.38 -6.49 -19.01
N ALA A 410 -2.93 -6.47 -17.80
CA ALA A 410 -2.38 -5.77 -16.66
C ALA A 410 -2.28 -6.70 -15.44
N ILE A 411 -1.22 -6.54 -14.64
CA ILE A 411 -0.91 -7.42 -13.51
C ILE A 411 -0.74 -6.63 -12.21
N ALA A 412 -1.30 -7.17 -11.13
CA ALA A 412 -1.08 -6.67 -9.78
C ALA A 412 -0.79 -7.80 -8.80
N ILE A 413 -0.10 -7.49 -7.71
CA ILE A 413 0.21 -8.45 -6.64
C ILE A 413 -0.62 -8.10 -5.41
N ARG A 414 -1.40 -9.06 -4.91
CA ARG A 414 -2.16 -8.91 -3.66
C ARG A 414 -1.24 -8.99 -2.44
N ASP A 415 -1.72 -8.54 -1.29
CA ASP A 415 -1.02 -8.69 0.01
C ASP A 415 -0.66 -10.14 0.33
N SER A 416 -1.43 -11.09 -0.19
CA SER A 416 -1.14 -12.52 -0.08
C SER A 416 0.08 -12.97 -0.92
N GLY A 417 0.65 -12.08 -1.74
CA GLY A 417 1.73 -12.37 -2.69
C GLY A 417 1.25 -13.06 -3.98
N LEU A 418 -0.06 -13.24 -4.16
CA LEU A 418 -0.62 -13.91 -5.35
C LEU A 418 -0.83 -12.90 -6.48
N PRO A 419 -0.36 -13.20 -7.70
CA PRO A 419 -0.67 -12.39 -8.87
C PRO A 419 -2.15 -12.45 -9.22
N VAL A 420 -2.65 -11.37 -9.76
CA VAL A 420 -3.96 -11.27 -10.40
C VAL A 420 -3.79 -10.45 -11.68
N ILE A 421 -4.36 -10.93 -12.78
CA ILE A 421 -4.17 -10.36 -14.10
C ILE A 421 -5.55 -10.04 -14.70
N SER A 422 -5.75 -8.80 -15.13
CA SER A 422 -6.87 -8.44 -16.00
C SER A 422 -6.44 -8.49 -17.45
N TYR A 423 -7.34 -8.82 -18.37
CA TYR A 423 -7.07 -8.92 -19.79
C TYR A 423 -8.36 -8.89 -20.61
N PHE A 424 -8.22 -8.57 -21.89
CA PHE A 424 -9.32 -8.61 -22.83
C PHE A 424 -9.42 -9.99 -23.52
N ASP A 425 -10.64 -10.50 -23.59
CA ASP A 425 -11.02 -11.69 -24.35
C ASP A 425 -11.63 -11.24 -25.70
N ASN A 426 -10.83 -11.28 -26.75
CA ASN A 426 -11.24 -10.84 -28.08
C ASN A 426 -12.25 -11.82 -28.75
N THR A 427 -12.30 -13.08 -28.30
CA THR A 427 -13.29 -14.04 -28.79
C THR A 427 -14.70 -13.69 -28.32
N ASN A 428 -14.81 -13.35 -27.02
CA ASN A 428 -16.10 -13.05 -26.39
C ASN A 428 -16.34 -11.55 -26.20
N VAL A 429 -15.39 -10.71 -26.64
CA VAL A 429 -15.36 -9.24 -26.49
C VAL A 429 -15.65 -8.79 -25.05
N ALA A 430 -14.97 -9.41 -24.10
CA ALA A 430 -15.25 -9.35 -22.67
C ALA A 430 -14.03 -9.01 -21.82
N LEU A 431 -14.25 -8.29 -20.72
CA LEU A 431 -13.25 -8.15 -19.66
C LEU A 431 -13.11 -9.46 -18.90
N LYS A 432 -11.91 -9.99 -18.81
CA LYS A 432 -11.58 -11.17 -18.00
C LYS A 432 -10.53 -10.86 -16.93
N LEU A 433 -10.45 -11.78 -15.96
CA LEU A 433 -9.43 -11.77 -14.91
C LEU A 433 -8.94 -13.20 -14.69
N TYR A 434 -7.62 -13.35 -14.59
CA TYR A 434 -7.00 -14.58 -14.13
C TYR A 434 -6.57 -14.46 -12.67
N ASP A 435 -7.13 -15.31 -11.82
CA ASP A 435 -6.88 -15.36 -10.38
C ASP A 435 -5.88 -16.48 -10.08
N CYS A 436 -4.61 -16.12 -9.83
CA CYS A 436 -3.57 -17.09 -9.51
C CYS A 436 -3.80 -17.70 -8.12
N SER A 437 -3.75 -19.03 -8.01
CA SER A 437 -3.92 -19.76 -6.75
C SER A 437 -2.62 -20.00 -5.98
N ASN A 438 -1.48 -19.64 -6.57
CA ASN A 438 -0.16 -19.69 -5.92
C ASN A 438 0.77 -18.61 -6.49
N VAL A 439 1.84 -18.32 -5.77
CA VAL A 439 2.78 -17.22 -6.06
C VAL A 439 3.45 -17.36 -7.45
N ALA A 440 3.71 -18.59 -7.90
CA ALA A 440 4.28 -18.86 -9.22
C ALA A 440 3.23 -18.83 -10.35
N CYS A 441 1.98 -18.61 -10.04
CA CYS A 441 0.84 -18.69 -10.96
C CYS A 441 0.84 -19.97 -11.83
N SER A 442 1.29 -21.09 -11.27
CA SER A 442 1.26 -22.39 -11.96
C SER A 442 -0.13 -23.02 -12.00
N ALA A 443 -1.07 -22.43 -11.30
CA ALA A 443 -2.50 -22.75 -11.30
C ALA A 443 -3.31 -21.49 -10.95
N GLY A 444 -4.51 -21.40 -11.47
CA GLY A 444 -5.42 -20.28 -11.24
C GLY A 444 -6.79 -20.53 -11.87
N THR A 445 -7.57 -19.49 -11.94
CA THR A 445 -8.92 -19.53 -12.50
C THR A 445 -9.17 -18.30 -13.36
N ALA A 446 -9.48 -18.52 -14.63
CA ALA A 446 -9.98 -17.47 -15.52
C ALA A 446 -11.46 -17.17 -15.21
N ARG A 447 -11.82 -15.90 -15.21
CA ARG A 447 -13.20 -15.43 -14.92
C ARG A 447 -13.56 -14.32 -15.90
N THR A 448 -14.76 -14.39 -16.46
CA THR A 448 -15.36 -13.25 -17.15
C THR A 448 -15.95 -12.31 -16.10
N LEU A 449 -15.56 -11.06 -16.13
CA LEU A 449 -16.02 -10.03 -15.20
C LEU A 449 -17.16 -9.20 -15.78
N ASP A 450 -16.98 -8.70 -17.01
CA ASP A 450 -18.00 -7.96 -17.75
C ASP A 450 -18.05 -8.48 -19.20
N SER A 451 -19.24 -8.72 -19.68
CA SER A 451 -19.54 -9.15 -21.07
C SER A 451 -20.78 -8.45 -21.63
N ALA A 452 -21.11 -7.29 -21.04
CA ALA A 452 -22.25 -6.50 -21.46
C ALA A 452 -21.88 -5.57 -22.63
N GLY A 453 -21.73 -6.13 -23.80
CA GLY A 453 -21.24 -5.46 -25.00
C GLY A 453 -19.80 -5.87 -25.33
N SER A 454 -19.11 -5.04 -26.11
CA SER A 454 -17.66 -5.19 -26.35
C SER A 454 -16.92 -4.35 -25.32
N VAL A 455 -16.40 -5.00 -24.28
CA VAL A 455 -15.86 -4.35 -23.08
C VAL A 455 -14.54 -4.98 -22.64
N GLY A 456 -13.63 -4.21 -22.06
CA GLY A 456 -12.41 -4.73 -21.45
C GLY A 456 -11.12 -4.43 -22.21
N LEU A 457 -11.16 -3.61 -23.27
CA LEU A 457 -9.94 -3.09 -23.89
C LEU A 457 -9.22 -2.12 -22.95
N ASP A 458 -7.92 -1.95 -23.17
CA ASP A 458 -7.04 -1.04 -22.42
C ASP A 458 -7.18 -1.24 -20.90
N THR A 459 -7.24 -2.50 -20.44
CA THR A 459 -7.50 -2.78 -19.03
C THR A 459 -6.31 -2.44 -18.15
N SER A 460 -6.57 -1.85 -16.99
CA SER A 460 -5.57 -1.59 -15.94
C SER A 460 -6.11 -2.02 -14.58
N ILE A 461 -5.26 -2.62 -13.74
CA ILE A 461 -5.65 -3.21 -12.45
C ILE A 461 -4.83 -2.64 -11.28
N ALA A 462 -5.50 -2.36 -10.18
CA ALA A 462 -4.86 -1.99 -8.92
C ALA A 462 -5.47 -2.78 -7.74
N ILE A 463 -4.70 -2.95 -6.67
CA ILE A 463 -5.16 -3.55 -5.43
C ILE A 463 -5.35 -2.44 -4.40
N ARG A 464 -6.56 -2.37 -3.82
CA ARG A 464 -6.88 -1.42 -2.74
C ARG A 464 -6.30 -1.90 -1.40
N ASP A 465 -6.19 -1.01 -0.42
CA ASP A 465 -5.69 -1.31 0.94
C ASP A 465 -6.46 -2.45 1.65
N ASN A 466 -7.69 -2.72 1.22
CA ASN A 466 -8.50 -3.83 1.72
C ASN A 466 -8.24 -5.16 0.98
N GLY A 467 -7.24 -5.21 0.10
CA GLY A 467 -6.85 -6.38 -0.68
C GLY A 467 -7.78 -6.72 -1.85
N LEU A 468 -8.75 -5.85 -2.19
CA LEU A 468 -9.70 -6.08 -3.29
C LEU A 468 -9.20 -5.46 -4.60
N PRO A 469 -9.21 -6.21 -5.71
CA PRO A 469 -8.90 -5.65 -7.01
C PRO A 469 -9.94 -4.62 -7.48
N VAL A 470 -9.47 -3.64 -8.21
CA VAL A 470 -10.28 -2.70 -8.98
C VAL A 470 -9.66 -2.56 -10.36
N ILE A 471 -10.48 -2.54 -11.41
CA ILE A 471 -10.02 -2.59 -12.79
C ILE A 471 -10.70 -1.48 -13.57
N SER A 472 -9.92 -0.63 -14.23
CA SER A 472 -10.44 0.30 -15.24
C SER A 472 -10.33 -0.34 -16.63
N TYR A 473 -11.22 -0.01 -17.54
CA TYR A 473 -11.25 -0.55 -18.89
C TYR A 473 -12.14 0.29 -19.83
N PHE A 474 -11.91 0.13 -21.11
CA PHE A 474 -12.70 0.78 -22.15
C PHE A 474 -13.87 -0.09 -22.63
N ASP A 475 -15.02 0.51 -22.80
CA ASP A 475 -16.25 -0.07 -23.40
C ASP A 475 -16.40 0.43 -24.84
N THR A 476 -15.99 -0.37 -25.83
CA THR A 476 -16.07 -0.01 -27.24
C THR A 476 -17.50 -0.02 -27.80
N SER A 477 -18.48 -0.59 -27.08
CA SER A 477 -19.87 -0.56 -27.51
C SER A 477 -20.54 0.79 -27.27
N ASN A 478 -20.10 1.47 -26.22
CA ASN A 478 -20.65 2.77 -25.80
C ASN A 478 -19.63 3.90 -25.84
N ASP A 479 -18.37 3.58 -26.14
CA ASP A 479 -17.24 4.52 -26.11
C ASP A 479 -17.04 5.17 -24.73
N ASP A 480 -17.20 4.37 -23.65
CA ASP A 480 -17.21 4.82 -22.26
C ASP A 480 -15.97 4.35 -21.48
N LEU A 481 -15.50 5.17 -20.53
CA LEU A 481 -14.64 4.72 -19.44
C LEU A 481 -15.45 3.92 -18.43
N LYS A 482 -15.04 2.68 -18.17
CA LYS A 482 -15.67 1.83 -17.16
C LYS A 482 -14.70 1.40 -16.07
N LEU A 483 -15.28 0.91 -14.96
CA LEU A 483 -14.55 0.33 -13.84
C LEU A 483 -15.29 -0.91 -13.34
N TYR A 484 -14.55 -1.96 -13.05
CA TYR A 484 -15.05 -3.14 -12.34
C TYR A 484 -14.56 -3.14 -10.89
N ASP A 485 -15.49 -3.09 -9.96
CA ASP A 485 -15.26 -3.07 -8.51
C ASP A 485 -15.44 -4.48 -7.95
N CYS A 486 -14.34 -5.18 -7.67
CA CYS A 486 -14.38 -6.53 -7.11
C CYS A 486 -14.85 -6.51 -5.65
N SER A 487 -15.82 -7.37 -5.30
CA SER A 487 -16.36 -7.49 -3.95
C SER A 487 -15.62 -8.50 -3.06
N ASN A 488 -14.65 -9.23 -3.61
CA ASN A 488 -13.76 -10.14 -2.89
C ASN A 488 -12.40 -10.25 -3.60
N ALA A 489 -11.39 -10.72 -2.89
CA ALA A 489 -10.03 -10.78 -3.40
C ALA A 489 -9.85 -11.66 -4.65
N ALA A 490 -10.64 -12.72 -4.81
CA ALA A 490 -10.65 -13.58 -6.00
C ALA A 490 -11.43 -12.97 -7.18
N CYS A 491 -12.03 -11.79 -6.99
CA CYS A 491 -12.93 -11.15 -7.96
C CYS A 491 -13.99 -12.09 -8.55
N SER A 492 -14.49 -13.05 -7.76
CA SER A 492 -15.56 -13.96 -8.17
C SER A 492 -16.93 -13.30 -8.20
N ALA A 493 -17.04 -12.09 -7.68
CA ALA A 493 -18.18 -11.18 -7.74
C ALA A 493 -17.71 -9.74 -7.70
N GLY A 494 -18.47 -8.85 -8.32
CA GLY A 494 -18.17 -7.43 -8.38
C GLY A 494 -19.28 -6.65 -9.08
N THR A 495 -19.01 -5.39 -9.37
CA THR A 495 -19.95 -4.48 -10.04
C THR A 495 -19.25 -3.68 -11.11
N ALA A 496 -19.71 -3.81 -12.35
CA ALA A 496 -19.30 -2.92 -13.44
C ALA A 496 -20.01 -1.55 -13.33
N ARG A 497 -19.27 -0.48 -13.60
CA ARG A 497 -19.78 0.91 -13.55
C ARG A 497 -19.23 1.70 -14.72
N THR A 498 -20.08 2.49 -15.37
CA THR A 498 -19.63 3.55 -16.27
C THR A 498 -19.20 4.75 -15.42
N LEU A 499 -18.01 5.26 -15.65
CA LEU A 499 -17.44 6.40 -14.96
C LEU A 499 -17.58 7.70 -15.75
N ASP A 500 -17.17 7.68 -17.01
CA ASP A 500 -17.31 8.81 -17.94
C ASP A 500 -17.93 8.29 -19.24
N SER A 501 -18.92 9.02 -19.77
CA SER A 501 -19.64 8.71 -21.01
C SER A 501 -19.82 9.98 -21.87
N ALA A 502 -18.98 10.97 -21.66
CA ALA A 502 -19.06 12.25 -22.35
C ALA A 502 -18.27 12.24 -23.67
N GLY A 503 -18.71 11.45 -24.62
CA GLY A 503 -18.05 11.23 -25.91
C GLY A 503 -17.32 9.89 -25.94
N SER A 504 -16.34 9.70 -26.82
CA SER A 504 -15.49 8.52 -26.86
C SER A 504 -14.34 8.74 -25.88
N VAL A 505 -14.44 8.14 -24.69
CA VAL A 505 -13.57 8.39 -23.52
C VAL A 505 -13.17 7.10 -22.84
N GLY A 506 -11.94 7.01 -22.33
CA GLY A 506 -11.49 5.83 -21.58
C GLY A 506 -10.50 4.94 -22.31
N LEU A 507 -10.03 5.33 -23.48
CA LEU A 507 -8.91 4.67 -24.15
C LEU A 507 -7.62 4.82 -23.33
N ASP A 508 -6.70 3.89 -23.48
CA ASP A 508 -5.39 3.89 -22.81
C ASP A 508 -5.49 4.09 -21.29
N THR A 509 -6.51 3.51 -20.65
CA THR A 509 -6.78 3.77 -19.22
C THR A 509 -5.70 3.20 -18.30
N SER A 510 -5.31 3.96 -17.28
CA SER A 510 -4.38 3.52 -16.23
C SER A 510 -4.92 3.91 -14.86
N ILE A 511 -4.88 2.98 -13.90
CA ILE A 511 -5.45 3.14 -12.55
C ILE A 511 -4.38 3.07 -11.46
N ALA A 512 -4.48 3.98 -10.49
CA ALA A 512 -3.66 3.93 -9.26
C ALA A 512 -4.54 4.13 -8.02
N ILE A 513 -4.08 3.64 -6.87
CA ILE A 513 -4.71 3.87 -5.57
C ILE A 513 -3.89 4.89 -4.80
N ARG A 514 -4.55 5.97 -4.35
CA ARG A 514 -3.92 6.98 -3.51
C ARG A 514 -3.74 6.49 -2.07
N ASP A 515 -2.91 7.17 -1.28
CA ASP A 515 -2.68 6.88 0.14
C ASP A 515 -3.95 6.90 1.01
N ASN A 516 -5.01 7.56 0.53
CA ASN A 516 -6.31 7.58 1.18
C ASN A 516 -7.24 6.43 0.75
N GLY A 517 -6.74 5.47 -0.01
CA GLY A 517 -7.47 4.30 -0.50
C GLY A 517 -8.43 4.58 -1.67
N LEU A 518 -8.41 5.79 -2.25
CA LEU A 518 -9.31 6.15 -3.36
C LEU A 518 -8.63 5.92 -4.73
N PRO A 519 -9.34 5.27 -5.67
CA PRO A 519 -8.83 5.13 -7.03
C PRO A 519 -8.75 6.48 -7.76
N VAL A 520 -7.77 6.60 -8.63
CA VAL A 520 -7.64 7.66 -9.63
C VAL A 520 -7.25 7.02 -10.95
N ILE A 521 -7.86 7.46 -12.04
CA ILE A 521 -7.71 6.83 -13.35
C ILE A 521 -7.35 7.93 -14.37
N SER A 522 -6.23 7.76 -15.08
CA SER A 522 -5.92 8.56 -16.26
C SER A 522 -6.45 7.84 -17.50
N TYR A 523 -6.84 8.59 -18.53
CA TYR A 523 -7.36 8.05 -19.77
C TYR A 523 -7.34 9.09 -20.90
N TYR A 524 -7.41 8.62 -22.12
CA TYR A 524 -7.51 9.44 -23.32
C TYR A 524 -8.98 9.67 -23.69
N ASP A 525 -9.31 10.92 -24.05
CA ASP A 525 -10.59 11.37 -24.60
C ASP A 525 -10.41 11.59 -26.10
N SER A 526 -10.78 10.60 -26.92
CA SER A 526 -10.63 10.66 -28.38
C SER A 526 -11.67 11.54 -29.08
N THR A 527 -12.67 12.05 -28.36
CA THR A 527 -13.62 13.04 -28.91
C THR A 527 -13.01 14.44 -28.94
N ASN A 528 -12.20 14.75 -27.90
CA ASN A 528 -11.59 16.08 -27.75
C ASN A 528 -10.07 16.06 -27.93
N ASP A 529 -9.47 14.88 -28.11
CA ASP A 529 -8.04 14.66 -28.20
C ASP A 529 -7.28 15.12 -26.93
N ASP A 530 -7.87 14.87 -25.73
CA ASP A 530 -7.43 15.38 -24.46
C ASP A 530 -6.91 14.28 -23.53
N LEU A 531 -5.90 14.61 -22.68
CA LEU A 531 -5.61 13.84 -21.49
C LEU A 531 -6.64 14.14 -20.40
N LYS A 532 -7.28 13.10 -19.86
CA LYS A 532 -8.24 13.24 -18.76
C LYS A 532 -7.86 12.40 -17.54
N VAL A 533 -8.46 12.76 -16.40
CA VAL A 533 -8.42 11.98 -15.17
C VAL A 533 -9.83 11.81 -14.61
N TYR A 534 -10.15 10.64 -14.09
CA TYR A 534 -11.32 10.41 -13.25
C TYR A 534 -10.91 10.28 -11.80
N ASP A 535 -11.41 11.19 -10.97
CA ASP A 535 -11.13 11.30 -9.54
C ASP A 535 -12.26 10.64 -8.73
N CYS A 536 -12.03 9.43 -8.21
CA CYS A 536 -13.02 8.73 -7.40
C CYS A 536 -13.18 9.37 -6.02
N SER A 537 -14.41 9.62 -5.61
CA SER A 537 -14.74 10.22 -4.30
C SER A 537 -14.96 9.17 -3.20
N ASN A 538 -14.99 7.88 -3.54
CA ASN A 538 -15.03 6.76 -2.61
C ASN A 538 -14.30 5.54 -3.19
N ALA A 539 -13.95 4.58 -2.32
CA ALA A 539 -13.16 3.41 -2.70
C ALA A 539 -13.82 2.51 -3.76
N ALA A 540 -15.16 2.46 -3.81
CA ALA A 540 -15.90 1.72 -4.84
C ALA A 540 -16.05 2.49 -6.17
N CYS A 541 -15.53 3.72 -6.23
CA CYS A 541 -15.67 4.63 -7.36
C CYS A 541 -17.12 4.78 -7.89
N SER A 542 -18.11 4.70 -6.98
CA SER A 542 -19.52 4.90 -7.33
C SER A 542 -19.89 6.38 -7.53
N ILE A 543 -19.02 7.26 -7.10
CA ILE A 543 -19.08 8.73 -7.26
C ILE A 543 -17.68 9.23 -7.56
N GLY A 544 -17.55 10.11 -8.52
CA GLY A 544 -16.29 10.73 -8.89
C GLY A 544 -16.50 11.89 -9.85
N VAL A 545 -15.42 12.47 -10.33
CA VAL A 545 -15.43 13.61 -11.25
C VAL A 545 -14.38 13.41 -12.35
N ALA A 546 -14.81 13.48 -13.59
CA ALA A 546 -13.94 13.56 -14.76
C ALA A 546 -13.37 14.98 -14.93
N ARG A 547 -12.09 15.10 -15.26
CA ARG A 547 -11.42 16.39 -15.53
C ARG A 547 -10.46 16.26 -16.69
N THR A 548 -10.43 17.26 -17.53
CA THR A 548 -9.38 17.43 -18.54
C THR A 548 -8.14 18.00 -17.86
N LEU A 549 -6.99 17.38 -18.11
CA LEU A 549 -5.69 17.77 -17.57
C LEU A 549 -4.84 18.55 -18.58
N ASP A 550 -4.76 18.06 -19.80
CA ASP A 550 -4.08 18.70 -20.92
C ASP A 550 -4.98 18.60 -22.16
N SER A 551 -5.16 19.73 -22.83
CA SER A 551 -5.97 19.87 -24.06
C SER A 551 -5.21 20.66 -25.14
N THR A 552 -3.87 20.62 -25.04
CA THR A 552 -3.01 21.39 -25.97
C THR A 552 -2.59 20.49 -27.13
N GLY A 553 -3.45 20.39 -28.13
CA GLY A 553 -3.27 19.49 -29.28
C GLY A 553 -3.87 18.10 -29.01
N SER A 554 -3.46 17.09 -29.78
CA SER A 554 -3.84 15.68 -29.57
C SER A 554 -2.90 15.05 -28.55
N VAL A 555 -3.37 14.91 -27.30
CA VAL A 555 -2.54 14.55 -26.14
C VAL A 555 -3.25 13.52 -25.25
N GLY A 556 -2.48 12.66 -24.58
CA GLY A 556 -3.04 11.71 -23.63
C GLY A 556 -3.04 10.26 -24.09
N PHE A 557 -2.45 9.96 -25.22
CA PHE A 557 -2.26 8.58 -25.68
C PHE A 557 -1.30 7.83 -24.76
N ASP A 558 -1.46 6.51 -24.69
CA ASP A 558 -0.59 5.59 -23.92
C ASP A 558 -0.38 6.08 -22.48
N THR A 559 -1.43 6.62 -21.84
CA THR A 559 -1.27 7.23 -20.50
C THR A 559 -0.96 6.20 -19.43
N ALA A 560 -0.02 6.52 -18.55
CA ALA A 560 0.29 5.74 -17.36
C ALA A 560 0.35 6.62 -16.10
N ILE A 561 -0.25 6.16 -15.00
CA ILE A 561 -0.39 6.92 -13.76
C ILE A 561 0.35 6.24 -12.59
N ALA A 562 1.04 7.03 -11.78
CA ALA A 562 1.60 6.60 -10.50
C ALA A 562 1.31 7.63 -9.40
N ILE A 563 1.36 7.19 -8.14
CA ILE A 563 1.22 8.08 -6.98
C ILE A 563 2.61 8.37 -6.42
N GLY A 564 3.00 9.64 -6.44
CA GLY A 564 4.26 10.09 -5.84
C GLY A 564 4.22 10.04 -4.30
N ASP A 565 5.39 10.16 -3.64
CA ASP A 565 5.52 10.18 -2.17
C ASP A 565 4.70 11.28 -1.48
N SER A 566 4.31 12.31 -2.23
CA SER A 566 3.40 13.35 -1.74
C SER A 566 1.93 12.93 -1.75
N GLY A 567 1.59 11.70 -2.15
CA GLY A 567 0.23 11.21 -2.35
C GLY A 567 -0.46 11.82 -3.59
N LEU A 568 0.30 12.52 -4.46
CA LEU A 568 -0.24 13.19 -5.65
C LEU A 568 0.00 12.36 -6.91
N PRO A 569 -0.97 12.32 -7.84
CA PRO A 569 -0.80 11.65 -9.11
C PRO A 569 0.26 12.32 -10.00
N VAL A 570 1.01 11.47 -10.69
CA VAL A 570 1.95 11.83 -11.76
C VAL A 570 1.60 10.95 -12.95
N ILE A 571 1.44 11.53 -14.11
CA ILE A 571 0.93 10.84 -15.30
C ILE A 571 1.88 11.07 -16.45
N SER A 572 2.44 10.01 -17.04
CA SER A 572 3.15 10.08 -18.31
C SER A 572 2.17 9.82 -19.46
N TYR A 573 2.41 10.42 -20.61
CA TYR A 573 1.55 10.29 -21.79
C TYR A 573 2.28 10.74 -23.06
N TYR A 574 1.77 10.31 -24.20
CA TYR A 574 2.25 10.69 -25.51
C TYR A 574 1.45 11.89 -26.05
N ASP A 575 2.14 12.85 -26.63
CA ASP A 575 1.63 14.02 -27.36
C ASP A 575 1.78 13.75 -28.86
N ASP A 576 0.70 13.30 -29.51
CA ASP A 576 0.67 12.94 -30.93
C ASP A 576 0.80 14.17 -31.85
N SER A 577 0.42 15.38 -31.36
CA SER A 577 0.58 16.61 -32.13
C SER A 577 2.02 17.06 -32.32
N ASN A 578 2.89 16.73 -31.33
CA ASN A 578 4.28 17.14 -31.32
C ASN A 578 5.25 15.96 -31.34
N ASP A 579 4.74 14.73 -31.32
CA ASP A 579 5.52 13.48 -31.24
C ASP A 579 6.41 13.41 -29.99
N ASP A 580 5.94 13.93 -28.85
CA ASP A 580 6.71 14.15 -27.63
C ASP A 580 6.29 13.21 -26.48
N LEU A 581 7.27 12.81 -25.62
CA LEU A 581 6.97 12.30 -24.30
C LEU A 581 6.59 13.46 -23.38
N LYS A 582 5.42 13.39 -22.76
CA LYS A 582 4.97 14.37 -21.76
C LYS A 582 4.70 13.76 -20.40
N LEU A 583 4.67 14.62 -19.40
CA LEU A 583 4.28 14.27 -18.04
C LEU A 583 3.37 15.36 -17.48
N PHE A 584 2.28 14.94 -16.85
CA PHE A 584 1.43 15.80 -16.04
C PHE A 584 1.68 15.53 -14.56
N SER A 585 2.08 16.56 -13.81
CA SER A 585 2.26 16.49 -12.36
C SER A 585 1.11 17.23 -11.67
N CYS A 586 0.30 16.51 -10.90
CA CYS A 586 -0.81 17.12 -10.17
C CYS A 586 -0.29 17.98 -9.00
N GLY A 587 -0.80 19.18 -8.88
CA GLY A 587 -0.47 20.11 -7.80
C GLY A 587 -1.25 19.84 -6.50
N ASN A 588 -2.35 19.09 -6.58
CA ASN A 588 -3.18 18.66 -5.47
C ASN A 588 -3.79 17.28 -5.76
N SER A 589 -4.42 16.67 -4.76
CA SER A 589 -4.99 15.32 -4.88
C SER A 589 -6.11 15.19 -5.92
N ARG A 590 -6.69 16.30 -6.35
CA ARG A 590 -7.75 16.34 -7.38
C ARG A 590 -7.24 16.73 -8.76
N CYS A 591 -5.95 17.01 -8.92
CA CYS A 591 -5.35 17.53 -10.14
C CYS A 591 -6.01 18.83 -10.66
N GLU A 592 -6.57 19.63 -9.75
CA GLU A 592 -7.13 20.95 -10.06
C GLU A 592 -6.01 22.00 -10.20
N ASN A 593 -6.21 22.99 -11.10
CA ASN A 593 -5.32 24.15 -11.26
C ASN A 593 -5.69 25.28 -10.31
#